data_3923e22fa29fee2810d4755d9b618461
#
_entry.id   3923e22fa29fee2810d4755d9b618461
#
_cell.length_a   1.000
_cell.length_b   1.000
_cell.length_c   1.000
_cell.angle_alpha   90.00
_cell.angle_beta   90.00
_cell.angle_gamma   90.00
#
_symmetry.space_group_name_H-M   'P 1'
#
loop_
_entity.id
_entity.type
_entity.pdbx_description
1 polymer ?
#
loop_
_entity_poly.entity_id
_entity_poly.type
_entity_poly.pdbx_seq_one_letter_code
_entity_poly.pdbx_strand_id
1 'polypeptide(L)'
;MTRTLTIFICVLAFLSCPANAQSGFRIMSYNVENLFDTDDNPDKNDNDFLPSGNHHWTRGRYYHKLQQIAKVISAAGEWNTPALVALCEVENDSVLIHLLNRTPLKQQQYRYCMTHGSDTRGINTALLYQRDQFGYIGHREHSVVFTRKNHKHTRNLLHVW
;
A
#
# COMPACT_ATOMS: atom_id res chain seq x y z
N MET A 1 56.30 -4.69 -24.90
CA MET A 1 55.68 -4.47 -23.56
C MET A 1 54.81 -3.22 -23.51
N THR A 2 55.08 -2.14 -24.18
CA THR A 2 54.30 -0.89 -24.16
C THR A 2 52.89 -0.99 -24.75
N ARG A 3 52.67 -1.72 -25.86
CA ARG A 3 51.37 -1.86 -26.52
C ARG A 3 50.34 -2.67 -25.70
N THR A 4 50.77 -3.72 -25.02
CA THR A 4 49.92 -4.53 -24.14
C THR A 4 49.51 -3.78 -22.89
N LEU A 5 50.38 -2.94 -22.33
CA LEU A 5 50.06 -2.11 -21.16
C LEU A 5 49.01 -1.03 -21.51
N THR A 6 49.12 -0.41 -22.69
CA THR A 6 48.16 0.62 -23.14
C THR A 6 46.73 0.04 -23.32
N ILE A 7 46.61 -1.16 -23.90
CA ILE A 7 45.34 -1.84 -24.06
C ILE A 7 44.70 -2.17 -22.69
N PHE A 8 45.50 -2.61 -21.73
CA PHE A 8 45.00 -2.92 -20.37
C PHE A 8 44.48 -1.67 -19.63
N ILE A 9 45.14 -0.53 -19.78
CA ILE A 9 44.72 0.75 -19.19
C ILE A 9 43.42 1.24 -19.85
N CYS A 10 43.28 1.11 -21.19
CA CYS A 10 42.04 1.45 -21.87
C CYS A 10 40.85 0.58 -21.44
N VAL A 11 41.01 -0.73 -21.23
CA VAL A 11 39.99 -1.62 -20.75
C VAL A 11 39.59 -1.29 -19.32
N LEU A 12 40.50 -0.96 -18.43
CA LEU A 12 40.20 -0.52 -17.07
C LEU A 12 39.43 0.83 -17.05
N ALA A 13 39.74 1.76 -17.94
CA ALA A 13 39.03 3.04 -18.03
C ALA A 13 37.56 2.89 -18.49
N PHE A 14 37.23 1.88 -19.31
CA PHE A 14 35.85 1.57 -19.69
C PHE A 14 35.04 0.93 -18.56
N LEU A 15 35.68 0.26 -17.59
CA LEU A 15 35.02 -0.34 -16.43
C LEU A 15 34.68 0.68 -15.34
N SER A 16 35.20 1.88 -15.40
CA SER A 16 34.94 2.95 -14.41
C SER A 16 33.91 3.98 -14.87
N CYS A 17 33.12 3.71 -15.93
CA CYS A 17 31.92 4.52 -16.20
C CYS A 17 30.96 4.39 -15.03
N PRO A 18 30.65 5.47 -14.25
CA PRO A 18 29.62 5.40 -13.27
C PRO A 18 28.29 5.12 -13.99
N ALA A 19 27.76 3.94 -13.84
CA ALA A 19 26.38 3.71 -14.20
C ALA A 19 25.56 4.63 -13.32
N ASN A 20 25.10 5.76 -13.85
CA ASN A 20 24.06 6.56 -13.21
C ASN A 20 22.81 5.70 -13.17
N ALA A 21 22.70 4.89 -12.13
CA ALA A 21 21.46 4.24 -11.81
C ALA A 21 20.46 5.36 -11.52
N GLN A 22 19.55 5.60 -12.45
CA GLN A 22 18.46 6.54 -12.25
C GLN A 22 17.69 6.04 -11.04
N SER A 23 17.78 6.73 -9.92
CA SER A 23 17.05 6.42 -8.68
C SER A 23 15.58 6.75 -8.91
N GLY A 24 14.89 5.87 -9.62
CA GLY A 24 13.44 5.92 -9.78
C GLY A 24 12.77 5.30 -8.56
N PHE A 25 11.66 5.87 -8.12
CA PHE A 25 10.76 5.23 -7.15
C PHE A 25 9.54 4.66 -7.87
N ARG A 26 8.95 3.62 -7.28
CA ARG A 26 7.74 2.99 -7.81
C ARG A 26 6.53 3.43 -7.00
N ILE A 27 5.44 3.65 -7.71
CA ILE A 27 4.12 3.91 -7.14
C ILE A 27 3.19 2.77 -7.56
N MET A 28 2.44 2.25 -6.62
CA MET A 28 1.43 1.21 -6.84
C MET A 28 0.06 1.74 -6.43
N SER A 29 -0.97 1.42 -7.23
CA SER A 29 -2.38 1.57 -6.85
C SER A 29 -3.01 0.19 -6.81
N TYR A 30 -3.65 -0.15 -5.70
CA TYR A 30 -4.19 -1.49 -5.49
C TYR A 30 -5.54 -1.45 -4.77
N ASN A 31 -6.58 -1.98 -5.41
CA ASN A 31 -7.84 -2.28 -4.74
C ASN A 31 -7.72 -3.65 -4.08
N VAL A 32 -7.80 -3.69 -2.76
CA VAL A 32 -7.65 -4.92 -1.96
C VAL A 32 -8.95 -5.70 -1.80
N GLU A 33 -10.03 -5.27 -2.44
CA GLU A 33 -11.33 -5.96 -2.49
C GLU A 33 -11.89 -6.27 -1.09
N ASN A 34 -12.37 -5.25 -0.40
CA ASN A 34 -13.02 -5.38 0.91
C ASN A 34 -12.11 -6.05 1.96
N LEU A 35 -11.06 -5.38 2.36
CA LEU A 35 -10.16 -5.83 3.42
C LEU A 35 -10.74 -5.44 4.78
N PHE A 36 -11.60 -6.30 5.33
CA PHE A 36 -12.19 -6.20 6.66
C PHE A 36 -11.40 -7.03 7.66
N ASP A 37 -11.45 -6.63 8.94
CA ASP A 37 -11.06 -7.52 10.03
C ASP A 37 -12.19 -8.51 10.38
N THR A 38 -12.23 -9.05 11.59
CA THR A 38 -13.25 -10.03 12.02
C THR A 38 -14.12 -9.53 13.16
N ASP A 39 -13.96 -8.26 13.52
CA ASP A 39 -14.63 -7.64 14.64
C ASP A 39 -15.79 -6.77 14.11
N ASP A 40 -16.95 -6.84 14.73
CA ASP A 40 -18.16 -6.12 14.33
C ASP A 40 -18.03 -4.62 14.59
N ASN A 41 -18.35 -3.81 13.60
CA ASN A 41 -18.48 -2.38 13.78
C ASN A 41 -19.99 -1.99 13.75
N PRO A 42 -20.60 -1.72 14.90
CA PRO A 42 -22.04 -1.49 14.97
C PRO A 42 -22.54 -0.26 14.18
N ASP A 43 -21.65 0.65 13.82
CA ASP A 43 -21.96 1.85 13.04
C ASP A 43 -21.85 1.62 11.51
N LYS A 44 -21.47 0.42 11.07
CA LYS A 44 -21.21 0.08 9.67
C LYS A 44 -21.99 -1.17 9.24
N ASN A 45 -22.10 -1.33 7.94
CA ASN A 45 -22.74 -2.51 7.36
C ASN A 45 -21.67 -3.49 6.87
N ASP A 46 -20.96 -4.09 7.82
CA ASP A 46 -19.86 -5.05 7.61
C ASP A 46 -20.21 -6.49 8.01
N ASN A 47 -21.45 -6.73 8.43
CA ASN A 47 -21.95 -8.02 8.95
C ASN A 47 -21.62 -9.22 8.07
N ASP A 48 -21.56 -9.04 6.75
CA ASP A 48 -21.20 -10.10 5.81
C ASP A 48 -19.74 -10.59 5.98
N PHE A 49 -18.89 -9.75 6.56
CA PHE A 49 -17.47 -10.00 6.81
C PHE A 49 -17.15 -10.42 8.24
N LEU A 50 -18.15 -10.90 8.98
CA LEU A 50 -17.97 -11.54 10.28
C LEU A 50 -17.79 -13.06 10.14
N PRO A 51 -17.23 -13.75 11.15
CA PRO A 51 -17.18 -15.21 11.16
C PRO A 51 -18.53 -15.89 11.01
N SER A 52 -19.60 -15.27 11.53
CA SER A 52 -21.00 -15.71 11.42
C SER A 52 -21.72 -15.15 10.18
N GLY A 53 -21.10 -14.22 9.44
CA GLY A 53 -21.67 -13.57 8.28
C GLY A 53 -21.62 -14.43 7.02
N ASN A 54 -22.21 -13.92 5.93
CA ASN A 54 -22.37 -14.65 4.67
C ASN A 54 -21.03 -15.11 4.05
N HIS A 55 -19.97 -14.36 4.26
CA HIS A 55 -18.64 -14.71 3.74
C HIS A 55 -17.88 -15.66 4.65
N HIS A 56 -18.43 -16.01 5.85
CA HIS A 56 -17.73 -16.82 6.85
C HIS A 56 -16.29 -16.32 7.06
N TRP A 57 -16.17 -15.02 7.36
CA TRP A 57 -14.90 -14.32 7.38
C TRP A 57 -14.11 -14.58 8.67
N THR A 58 -13.48 -15.77 8.73
CA THR A 58 -12.73 -16.21 9.90
C THR A 58 -11.37 -15.52 9.98
N ARG A 59 -10.79 -15.50 11.20
CA ARG A 59 -9.40 -15.01 11.43
C ARG A 59 -8.38 -15.68 10.51
N GLY A 60 -8.52 -16.96 10.22
CA GLY A 60 -7.64 -17.67 9.29
C GLY A 60 -7.70 -17.09 7.88
N ARG A 61 -8.91 -16.82 7.37
CA ARG A 61 -9.11 -16.20 6.05
C ARG A 61 -8.61 -14.77 6.02
N TYR A 62 -8.85 -14.00 7.08
CA TYR A 62 -8.34 -12.65 7.23
C TYR A 62 -6.81 -12.59 7.16
N TYR A 63 -6.11 -13.35 7.99
CA TYR A 63 -4.65 -13.36 7.97
C TYR A 63 -4.08 -13.93 6.66
N HIS A 64 -4.74 -14.91 6.06
CA HIS A 64 -4.35 -15.39 4.74
C HIS A 64 -4.41 -14.27 3.69
N LYS A 65 -5.48 -13.48 3.69
CA LYS A 65 -5.64 -12.34 2.78
C LYS A 65 -4.56 -11.27 3.00
N LEU A 66 -4.24 -10.93 4.26
CA LEU A 66 -3.14 -10.02 4.57
C LEU A 66 -1.81 -10.51 3.96
N GLN A 67 -1.52 -11.81 4.07
CA GLN A 67 -0.31 -12.40 3.50
C GLN A 67 -0.30 -12.32 1.96
N GLN A 68 -1.44 -12.54 1.30
CA GLN A 68 -1.52 -12.41 -0.16
C GLN A 68 -1.32 -10.96 -0.61
N ILE A 69 -1.95 -9.99 0.05
CA ILE A 69 -1.75 -8.57 -0.23
C ILE A 69 -0.27 -8.20 -0.08
N ALA A 70 0.37 -8.62 1.00
CA ALA A 70 1.79 -8.37 1.23
C ALA A 70 2.68 -8.96 0.14
N LYS A 71 2.38 -10.17 -0.34
CA LYS A 71 3.08 -10.81 -1.47
C LYS A 71 2.94 -9.99 -2.75
N VAL A 72 1.72 -9.51 -3.06
CA VAL A 72 1.46 -8.70 -4.26
C VAL A 72 2.26 -7.39 -4.18
N ILE A 73 2.22 -6.68 -3.05
CA ILE A 73 2.98 -5.44 -2.86
C ILE A 73 4.48 -5.69 -3.03
N SER A 74 5.01 -6.76 -2.44
CA SER A 74 6.43 -7.11 -2.55
C SER A 74 6.82 -7.49 -3.98
N ALA A 75 5.98 -8.25 -4.68
CA ALA A 75 6.25 -8.68 -6.06
C ALA A 75 6.18 -7.52 -7.07
N ALA A 76 5.28 -6.56 -6.86
CA ALA A 76 5.15 -5.38 -7.72
C ALA A 76 6.40 -4.49 -7.71
N GLY A 77 7.23 -4.62 -6.69
CA GLY A 77 8.47 -3.87 -6.53
C GLY A 77 9.67 -4.44 -7.28
N GLU A 78 9.64 -5.70 -7.75
CA GLU A 78 10.80 -6.43 -8.29
C GLU A 78 11.98 -6.45 -7.29
N TRP A 79 12.97 -5.57 -7.48
CA TRP A 79 14.16 -5.47 -6.63
C TRP A 79 13.93 -4.68 -5.32
N ASN A 80 13.05 -3.66 -5.36
CA ASN A 80 12.68 -2.84 -4.21
C ASN A 80 11.16 -2.70 -4.15
N THR A 81 10.58 -2.81 -2.97
CA THR A 81 9.14 -2.59 -2.78
C THR A 81 8.74 -1.18 -3.22
N PRO A 82 7.49 -0.98 -3.72
CA PRO A 82 7.03 0.33 -4.12
C PRO A 82 7.18 1.36 -2.99
N ALA A 83 7.70 2.54 -3.31
CA ALA A 83 7.89 3.59 -2.32
C ALA A 83 6.57 4.20 -1.81
N LEU A 84 5.54 4.19 -2.68
CA LEU A 84 4.17 4.58 -2.36
C LEU A 84 3.20 3.47 -2.81
N VAL A 85 2.24 3.11 -1.94
CA VAL A 85 1.17 2.17 -2.26
C VAL A 85 -0.17 2.76 -1.86
N ALA A 86 -0.96 3.17 -2.86
CA ALA A 86 -2.33 3.60 -2.65
C ALA A 86 -3.24 2.37 -2.57
N LEU A 87 -3.93 2.20 -1.44
CA LEU A 87 -4.86 1.11 -1.19
C LEU A 87 -6.29 1.62 -1.21
N CYS A 88 -7.18 0.87 -1.83
CA CYS A 88 -8.63 1.09 -1.78
C CYS A 88 -9.31 -0.09 -1.12
N GLU A 89 -10.45 0.19 -0.46
CA GLU A 89 -11.30 -0.81 0.22
C GLU A 89 -10.64 -1.43 1.44
N VAL A 90 -10.00 -0.60 2.23
CA VAL A 90 -9.45 -0.93 3.56
C VAL A 90 -10.45 -0.46 4.62
N GLU A 91 -10.75 -1.28 5.59
CA GLU A 91 -11.74 -0.97 6.60
C GLU A 91 -11.24 0.09 7.59
N ASN A 92 -10.17 -0.19 8.32
CA ASN A 92 -9.74 0.63 9.47
C ASN A 92 -8.22 0.57 9.70
N ASP A 93 -7.76 1.34 10.70
CA ASP A 93 -6.35 1.38 11.11
C ASP A 93 -5.83 0.02 11.60
N SER A 94 -6.65 -0.77 12.31
CA SER A 94 -6.25 -2.08 12.84
C SER A 94 -5.83 -3.02 11.71
N VAL A 95 -6.55 -2.99 10.59
CA VAL A 95 -6.24 -3.77 9.39
C VAL A 95 -4.88 -3.38 8.81
N LEU A 96 -4.58 -2.08 8.71
CA LEU A 96 -3.29 -1.60 8.22
C LEU A 96 -2.15 -1.94 9.20
N ILE A 97 -2.38 -1.78 10.49
CA ILE A 97 -1.43 -2.18 11.55
C ILE A 97 -1.11 -3.68 11.42
N HIS A 98 -2.11 -4.52 11.21
CA HIS A 98 -1.89 -5.95 11.01
C HIS A 98 -1.16 -6.24 9.70
N LEU A 99 -1.53 -5.59 8.60
CA LEU A 99 -0.85 -5.73 7.31
C LEU A 99 0.64 -5.38 7.43
N LEU A 100 0.96 -4.27 8.09
CA LEU A 100 2.33 -3.79 8.20
C LEU A 100 3.18 -4.51 9.25
N ASN A 101 2.58 -5.06 10.31
CA ASN A 101 3.33 -5.63 11.43
C ASN A 101 3.29 -7.17 11.51
N ARG A 102 2.31 -7.82 10.86
CA ARG A 102 2.10 -9.29 10.93
C ARG A 102 2.31 -10.00 9.60
N THR A 103 2.88 -9.29 8.61
CA THR A 103 3.26 -9.84 7.30
C THR A 103 4.73 -9.51 7.02
N PRO A 104 5.32 -10.03 5.93
CA PRO A 104 6.67 -9.67 5.51
C PRO A 104 6.90 -8.17 5.28
N LEU A 105 5.84 -7.37 5.07
CA LEU A 105 5.95 -5.91 4.93
C LEU A 105 6.50 -5.23 6.19
N LYS A 106 6.53 -5.90 7.34
CA LYS A 106 7.16 -5.41 8.57
C LYS A 106 8.62 -5.00 8.34
N GLN A 107 9.34 -5.73 7.50
CA GLN A 107 10.74 -5.45 7.19
C GLN A 107 10.90 -4.18 6.32
N GLN A 108 9.85 -3.78 5.60
CA GLN A 108 9.87 -2.64 4.70
C GLN A 108 9.60 -1.30 5.40
N GLN A 109 9.22 -1.35 6.69
CA GLN A 109 9.04 -0.19 7.56
C GLN A 109 8.11 0.90 7.01
N TYR A 110 7.09 0.51 6.24
CA TYR A 110 6.06 1.44 5.78
C TYR A 110 5.40 2.19 6.93
N ARG A 111 5.06 3.44 6.67
CA ARG A 111 4.06 4.21 7.40
C ARG A 111 2.81 4.33 6.55
N TYR A 112 1.74 4.78 7.15
CA TYR A 112 0.49 4.98 6.43
C TYR A 112 -0.24 6.24 6.90
N CYS A 113 -1.15 6.72 6.05
CA CYS A 113 -2.27 7.57 6.40
C CYS A 113 -3.50 7.03 5.67
N MET A 114 -4.69 7.27 6.24
CA MET A 114 -5.94 6.79 5.65
C MET A 114 -7.08 7.77 5.88
N THR A 115 -8.16 7.59 5.12
CA THR A 115 -9.43 8.29 5.34
C THR A 115 -10.27 7.57 6.39
N HIS A 116 -11.15 8.33 7.07
CA HIS A 116 -12.17 7.82 7.98
C HIS A 116 -13.53 8.33 7.49
N GLY A 117 -13.91 7.91 6.28
CA GLY A 117 -15.05 8.43 5.56
C GLY A 117 -16.39 7.88 6.03
N SER A 118 -17.46 8.45 5.46
CA SER A 118 -18.85 8.11 5.75
C SER A 118 -19.41 6.99 4.87
N ASP A 119 -18.57 6.21 4.18
CA ASP A 119 -19.05 5.04 3.43
C ASP A 119 -19.76 4.06 4.39
N THR A 120 -20.99 3.73 4.06
CA THR A 120 -21.84 2.89 4.93
C THR A 120 -21.32 1.47 5.11
N ARG A 121 -20.46 1.01 4.19
CA ARG A 121 -19.81 -0.31 4.27
C ARG A 121 -18.60 -0.30 5.21
N GLY A 122 -18.11 0.87 5.63
CA GLY A 122 -16.94 0.99 6.46
C GLY A 122 -15.61 0.96 5.70
N ILE A 123 -15.60 1.05 4.37
CA ILE A 123 -14.35 0.98 3.59
C ILE A 123 -13.77 2.37 3.28
N ASN A 124 -12.46 2.45 3.28
CA ASN A 124 -11.67 3.66 3.17
C ASN A 124 -10.59 3.55 2.09
N THR A 125 -9.85 4.64 1.89
CA THR A 125 -8.62 4.71 1.10
C THR A 125 -7.43 4.96 2.01
N ALA A 126 -6.30 4.34 1.70
CA ALA A 126 -5.07 4.51 2.47
C ALA A 126 -3.87 4.70 1.54
N LEU A 127 -2.83 5.34 2.05
CA LEU A 127 -1.53 5.45 1.41
C LEU A 127 -0.47 4.88 2.34
N LEU A 128 0.27 3.88 1.86
CA LEU A 128 1.51 3.41 2.50
C LEU A 128 2.67 4.17 1.87
N TYR A 129 3.66 4.57 2.66
CA TYR A 129 4.85 5.27 2.18
C TYR A 129 6.11 4.81 2.93
N GLN A 130 7.25 4.79 2.23
CA GLN A 130 8.56 4.51 2.80
C GLN A 130 9.21 5.81 3.28
N ARG A 131 9.61 5.86 4.57
CA ARG A 131 10.14 7.06 5.22
C ARG A 131 11.52 7.50 4.74
N ASP A 132 12.26 6.59 4.18
CA ASP A 132 13.58 6.87 3.59
C ASP A 132 13.50 7.57 2.25
N GLN A 133 12.31 7.54 1.60
CA GLN A 133 12.06 8.13 0.29
C GLN A 133 11.07 9.29 0.34
N PHE A 134 10.13 9.29 1.30
CA PHE A 134 9.10 10.32 1.42
C PHE A 134 8.93 10.81 2.85
N GLY A 135 8.93 12.12 3.01
CA GLY A 135 8.54 12.80 4.25
C GLY A 135 7.05 13.10 4.25
N TYR A 136 6.33 12.61 5.26
CA TYR A 136 4.93 12.95 5.46
C TYR A 136 4.82 14.29 6.18
N ILE A 137 4.10 15.23 5.60
CA ILE A 137 3.83 16.57 6.18
C ILE A 137 2.40 16.62 6.71
N GLY A 138 1.44 16.05 5.95
CA GLY A 138 0.05 16.05 6.36
C GLY A 138 -0.86 15.41 5.33
N HIS A 139 -2.13 15.26 5.69
CA HIS A 139 -3.16 14.84 4.75
C HIS A 139 -4.47 15.57 5.01
N ARG A 140 -5.35 15.55 4.02
CA ARG A 140 -6.72 16.05 4.11
C ARG A 140 -7.65 15.06 3.41
N GLU A 141 -8.82 14.90 3.99
CA GLU A 141 -9.92 14.16 3.40
C GLU A 141 -10.87 15.10 2.68
N HIS A 142 -11.28 14.71 1.48
CA HIS A 142 -12.29 15.43 0.73
C HIS A 142 -13.49 14.52 0.51
N SER A 143 -14.63 14.93 1.04
CA SER A 143 -15.89 14.21 0.83
C SER A 143 -16.37 14.39 -0.59
N VAL A 144 -16.83 13.30 -1.20
CA VAL A 144 -17.46 13.33 -2.52
C VAL A 144 -18.95 13.56 -2.35
N VAL A 145 -19.44 14.70 -2.85
CA VAL A 145 -20.85 15.06 -2.80
C VAL A 145 -21.48 14.83 -4.16
N PHE A 146 -22.51 14.00 -4.21
CA PHE A 146 -23.30 13.77 -5.42
C PHE A 146 -24.53 14.68 -5.44
N THR A 147 -24.77 15.33 -6.56
CA THR A 147 -25.91 16.26 -6.74
C THR A 147 -27.27 15.58 -6.83
N ARG A 148 -27.33 14.28 -7.08
CA ARG A 148 -28.57 13.50 -7.12
C ARG A 148 -28.96 12.98 -5.73
N LYS A 149 -30.22 13.20 -5.34
CA LYS A 149 -30.77 12.90 -3.99
C LYS A 149 -30.69 11.43 -3.52
N ASN A 150 -30.37 10.47 -4.35
CA ASN A 150 -30.38 9.03 -4.03
C ASN A 150 -29.01 8.36 -4.10
N HIS A 151 -27.92 9.12 -4.06
CA HIS A 151 -26.59 8.51 -4.02
C HIS A 151 -26.17 8.16 -2.59
N LYS A 152 -25.73 6.91 -2.42
CA LYS A 152 -25.12 6.44 -1.18
C LYS A 152 -23.82 7.21 -0.93
N HIS A 153 -23.49 7.43 0.33
CA HIS A 153 -22.18 7.93 0.72
C HIS A 153 -21.08 7.02 0.15
N THR A 154 -20.03 7.62 -0.36
CA THR A 154 -18.85 6.91 -0.88
C THR A 154 -17.60 7.30 -0.10
N ARG A 155 -16.51 6.62 -0.40
CA ARG A 155 -15.20 6.90 0.20
C ARG A 155 -14.77 8.34 -0.05
N ASN A 156 -14.11 8.93 0.94
CA ASN A 156 -13.46 10.22 0.79
C ASN A 156 -12.22 10.09 -0.12
N LEU A 157 -11.86 11.17 -0.80
CA LEU A 157 -10.58 11.30 -1.46
C LEU A 157 -9.51 11.63 -0.43
N LEU A 158 -8.40 10.90 -0.46
CA LEU A 158 -7.24 11.14 0.39
C LEU A 158 -6.23 12.02 -0.38
N HIS A 159 -6.00 13.22 0.13
CA HIS A 159 -4.97 14.13 -0.38
C HIS A 159 -3.81 14.17 0.62
N VAL A 160 -2.60 13.84 0.18
CA VAL A 160 -1.40 13.73 1.03
C VAL A 160 -0.29 14.62 0.48
N TRP A 161 0.43 15.31 1.36
CA TRP A 161 1.61 16.10 1.01
C TRP A 161 2.75 15.97 2.01
#